data_36c66770462282f65add9e4f3f2471ee
#
_entry.id   36c66770462282f65add9e4f3f2471ee
#
_cell.length_a   1.000
_cell.length_b   1.000
_cell.length_c   1.000
_cell.angle_alpha   90.00
_cell.angle_beta   90.00
_cell.angle_gamma   90.00
#
_symmetry.space_group_name_H-M   'P 1'
#
loop_
_entity.id
_entity.type
_entity.pdbx_description
1 polymer ?
#
loop_
_entity_poly.entity_id
_entity_poly.type
_entity_poly.pdbx_seq_one_letter_code
_entity_poly.pdbx_strand_id
1 'polypeptide(L)'
;MTGEETNGKTMNRRVIGALLAGALCMATVAPAGAVNGGGSVAVQEEAPPETLTVKQMGLRAVERAVSENNASVQSLRKTAAGMDTGSSLSEQVEAQGGALELQIKQYQEMIGKMEEAMEQIADKESDLYKTYEAQKKLLENQRDSLQQSADSLPVQGAAAVMQIEDAVYQLRKQADNVADQLTMAAQTLLISIQNLQYSQQKLERQLASLDRSLDVTETQLSLGLVSQYQMDTVRNQRDNLALGITNLQTQCNNLASSLALMCGYDAGTLVMPAAFAAVTEKDLKAMSYEADLEETLKNSFSIWQKRNTLRQAQNVYDDSYDSSVYA
;
A
#
# COMPACT_ATOMS: atom_id res chain seq x y z
N MET A 1 -45.01 21.50 21.07
CA MET A 1 -43.94 21.21 21.97
C MET A 1 -43.60 19.75 21.74
N THR A 2 -42.94 19.34 20.73
CA THR A 2 -41.66 19.56 20.05
C THR A 2 -40.48 19.07 20.87
N GLY A 3 -39.89 17.98 20.37
CA GLY A 3 -38.45 17.79 20.42
C GLY A 3 -37.98 16.71 21.37
N GLU A 4 -37.32 15.80 20.76
CA GLU A 4 -36.20 14.95 21.21
C GLU A 4 -36.42 13.46 21.00
N GLU A 5 -36.25 13.05 19.74
CA GLU A 5 -35.86 11.66 19.44
C GLU A 5 -35.10 11.64 18.13
N THR A 6 -33.82 12.02 18.16
CA THR A 6 -32.86 11.70 17.08
C THR A 6 -31.42 11.82 17.57
N ASN A 7 -30.98 10.97 18.48
CA ASN A 7 -29.54 11.00 18.85
C ASN A 7 -28.85 9.62 18.98
N GLY A 8 -29.50 8.52 18.64
CA GLY A 8 -28.91 7.17 18.78
C GLY A 8 -28.27 6.60 17.52
N LYS A 9 -28.56 7.10 16.32
CA LYS A 9 -28.11 6.49 15.05
C LYS A 9 -26.91 7.12 14.37
N THR A 10 -26.41 8.26 14.87
CA THR A 10 -25.32 8.99 14.20
C THR A 10 -23.93 8.73 14.76
N MET A 11 -23.82 8.04 15.90
CA MET A 11 -22.50 7.83 16.55
C MET A 11 -21.69 6.68 15.95
N ASN A 12 -22.34 5.65 15.42
CA ASN A 12 -21.63 4.50 14.82
C ASN A 12 -21.09 4.78 13.42
N ARG A 13 -21.63 5.75 12.67
CA ARG A 13 -21.13 6.10 11.34
C ARG A 13 -19.85 6.93 11.34
N ARG A 14 -19.53 7.63 12.43
CA ARG A 14 -18.33 8.49 12.52
C ARG A 14 -17.05 7.76 12.89
N VAL A 15 -17.13 6.61 13.53
CA VAL A 15 -15.94 5.82 13.92
C VAL A 15 -15.41 5.00 12.74
N ILE A 16 -16.29 4.54 11.84
CA ILE A 16 -15.87 3.77 10.66
C ILE A 16 -15.31 4.68 9.55
N GLY A 17 -15.76 5.94 9.47
CA GLY A 17 -15.25 6.91 8.49
C GLY A 17 -13.83 7.42 8.76
N ALA A 18 -13.34 7.36 9.99
CA ALA A 18 -12.02 7.87 10.36
C ALA A 18 -10.86 6.92 10.04
N LEU A 19 -11.12 5.63 9.87
CA LEU A 19 -10.10 4.64 9.53
C LEU A 19 -9.80 4.53 8.02
N LEU A 20 -10.71 5.01 7.15
CA LEU A 20 -10.55 4.97 5.69
C LEU A 20 -9.92 6.23 5.08
N ALA A 21 -9.82 7.33 5.83
CA ALA A 21 -9.27 8.60 5.34
C ALA A 21 -7.75 8.74 5.52
N GLY A 22 -7.08 7.83 6.23
CA GLY A 22 -5.65 7.92 6.58
C GLY A 22 -4.66 7.36 5.54
N ALA A 23 -5.11 6.71 4.48
CA ALA A 23 -4.22 5.94 3.59
C ALA A 23 -3.95 6.60 2.22
N LEU A 24 -4.35 7.85 1.99
CA LEU A 24 -4.12 8.52 0.70
C LEU A 24 -3.18 9.73 0.83
N CYS A 25 -2.05 9.58 1.54
CA CYS A 25 -0.89 10.47 1.35
C CYS A 25 0.03 9.84 0.30
N MET A 26 -0.27 10.07 -0.96
CA MET A 26 0.70 9.98 -2.04
C MET A 26 1.82 10.98 -1.72
N ALA A 27 2.98 10.47 -1.34
CA ALA A 27 4.19 11.27 -1.31
C ALA A 27 4.53 11.66 -2.75
N THR A 28 4.09 12.82 -3.17
CA THR A 28 4.63 13.49 -4.35
C THR A 28 6.07 13.85 -4.04
N VAL A 29 6.99 13.13 -4.63
CA VAL A 29 8.40 13.53 -4.67
C VAL A 29 8.47 14.79 -5.53
N ALA A 30 8.48 15.96 -4.88
CA ALA A 30 8.78 17.23 -5.54
C ALA A 30 10.27 17.26 -5.88
N PRO A 31 10.66 17.73 -7.09
CA PRO A 31 12.05 17.95 -7.40
C PRO A 31 12.58 19.08 -6.50
N ALA A 32 13.70 18.84 -5.83
CA ALA A 32 14.37 19.82 -5.00
C ALA A 32 14.80 21.02 -5.86
N GLY A 33 14.07 22.11 -5.71
CA GLY A 33 14.45 23.40 -6.24
C GLY A 33 15.63 23.97 -5.45
N ALA A 34 16.59 24.50 -6.15
CA ALA A 34 17.77 25.17 -5.62
C ALA A 34 17.34 26.35 -4.70
N VAL A 35 17.75 26.32 -3.43
CA VAL A 35 17.74 27.49 -2.55
C VAL A 35 19.16 27.97 -2.36
N ASN A 36 19.45 29.11 -2.98
CA ASN A 36 20.64 29.90 -2.72
C ASN A 36 20.45 30.64 -1.37
N GLY A 37 21.29 30.35 -0.40
CA GLY A 37 21.29 31.05 0.89
C GLY A 37 22.64 30.89 1.58
N GLY A 38 23.49 31.93 1.51
CA GLY A 38 24.77 31.97 2.20
C GLY A 38 24.60 31.90 3.70
N GLY A 39 25.30 30.97 4.33
CA GLY A 39 25.41 30.82 5.77
C GLY A 39 26.70 30.08 6.10
N SER A 40 27.51 30.70 6.93
CA SER A 40 28.75 30.30 7.55
C SER A 40 29.00 28.80 7.65
N VAL A 41 30.07 28.33 7.03
CA VAL A 41 30.53 26.95 7.06
C VAL A 41 31.18 26.66 8.42
N ALA A 42 30.45 25.95 9.28
CA ALA A 42 31.09 25.18 10.34
C ALA A 42 31.74 23.96 9.68
N VAL A 43 33.06 23.82 9.87
CA VAL A 43 33.81 22.63 9.44
C VAL A 43 33.24 21.45 10.21
N GLN A 44 32.37 20.66 9.56
CA GLN A 44 32.00 19.33 10.04
C GLN A 44 33.16 18.38 9.75
N GLU A 45 33.57 17.71 10.78
CA GLU A 45 34.49 16.58 10.77
C GLU A 45 34.05 15.58 9.68
N GLU A 46 34.90 15.38 8.69
CA GLU A 46 34.64 14.52 7.53
C GLU A 46 34.38 13.09 8.03
N ALA A 47 33.16 12.63 7.96
CA ALA A 47 32.84 11.23 8.21
C ALA A 47 33.68 10.36 7.25
N PRO A 48 34.20 9.19 7.68
CA PRO A 48 34.97 8.32 6.83
C PRO A 48 34.19 8.02 5.54
N PRO A 49 34.89 7.93 4.37
CA PRO A 49 34.20 7.73 3.11
C PRO A 49 33.32 6.47 3.18
N GLU A 50 32.02 6.64 3.08
CA GLU A 50 31.09 5.52 3.00
C GLU A 50 31.49 4.65 1.81
N THR A 51 31.90 3.43 2.07
CA THR A 51 32.23 2.47 1.03
C THR A 51 30.99 2.13 0.24
N LEU A 52 30.85 2.74 -0.93
CA LEU A 52 29.74 2.48 -1.84
C LEU A 52 29.69 1.00 -2.21
N THR A 53 28.61 0.34 -1.87
CA THR A 53 28.39 -1.06 -2.21
C THR A 53 27.69 -1.14 -3.57
N VAL A 54 28.35 -1.75 -4.57
CA VAL A 54 27.77 -1.95 -5.90
C VAL A 54 27.14 -3.33 -6.01
N LYS A 55 25.84 -3.38 -6.34
CA LYS A 55 25.09 -4.63 -6.62
C LYS A 55 24.70 -4.69 -8.08
N GLN A 56 25.04 -5.77 -8.77
CA GLN A 56 24.58 -6.01 -10.13
C GLN A 56 23.27 -6.78 -10.13
N MET A 57 22.25 -6.27 -10.81
CA MET A 57 20.92 -6.86 -10.84
C MET A 57 20.36 -6.93 -12.27
N GLY A 58 19.67 -8.03 -12.58
CA GLY A 58 18.85 -8.16 -13.78
C GLY A 58 17.40 -7.77 -13.51
N LEU A 59 16.57 -7.67 -14.55
CA LEU A 59 15.16 -7.26 -14.46
C LEU A 59 14.34 -8.08 -13.45
N ARG A 60 14.48 -9.41 -13.46
CA ARG A 60 13.78 -10.29 -12.50
C ARG A 60 14.27 -10.16 -11.06
N ALA A 61 15.54 -9.84 -10.87
CA ALA A 61 16.10 -9.62 -9.53
C ALA A 61 15.58 -8.30 -8.93
N VAL A 62 15.44 -7.26 -9.77
CA VAL A 62 14.82 -5.98 -9.37
C VAL A 62 13.36 -6.18 -9.00
N GLU A 63 12.58 -6.89 -9.81
CA GLU A 63 11.19 -7.24 -9.52
C GLU A 63 11.04 -7.90 -8.14
N ARG A 64 11.83 -8.93 -7.88
CA ARG A 64 11.84 -9.63 -6.59
C ARG A 64 12.23 -8.69 -5.44
N ALA A 65 13.30 -7.91 -5.62
CA ALA A 65 13.76 -7.00 -4.57
C ALA A 65 12.71 -5.93 -4.24
N VAL A 66 12.04 -5.34 -5.22
CA VAL A 66 10.95 -4.37 -5.01
C VAL A 66 9.79 -5.03 -4.28
N SER A 67 9.35 -6.20 -4.74
CA SER A 67 8.21 -6.89 -4.12
C SER A 67 8.47 -7.34 -2.68
N GLU A 68 9.71 -7.76 -2.37
CA GLU A 68 10.06 -8.32 -1.07
C GLU A 68 10.57 -7.28 -0.08
N ASN A 69 11.27 -6.22 -0.52
CA ASN A 69 12.00 -5.33 0.38
C ASN A 69 11.52 -3.88 0.36
N ASN A 70 10.72 -3.46 -0.63
CA ASN A 70 10.26 -2.07 -0.68
C ASN A 70 9.41 -1.72 0.53
N ALA A 71 9.76 -0.63 1.22
CA ALA A 71 9.12 -0.23 2.49
C ALA A 71 7.61 0.03 2.34
N SER A 72 7.17 0.62 1.22
CA SER A 72 5.76 0.92 0.97
C SER A 72 4.94 -0.36 0.77
N VAL A 73 5.46 -1.32 -0.01
CA VAL A 73 4.83 -2.62 -0.24
C VAL A 73 4.76 -3.41 1.07
N GLN A 74 5.85 -3.44 1.83
CA GLN A 74 5.90 -4.12 3.12
C GLN A 74 4.97 -3.49 4.16
N SER A 75 4.84 -2.17 4.19
CA SER A 75 3.92 -1.47 5.07
C SER A 75 2.47 -1.87 4.79
N LEU A 76 2.05 -1.88 3.52
CA LEU A 76 0.70 -2.31 3.13
C LEU A 76 0.43 -3.78 3.50
N ARG A 77 1.39 -4.67 3.24
CA ARG A 77 1.26 -6.10 3.61
C ARG A 77 1.19 -6.31 5.12
N LYS A 78 2.00 -5.58 5.90
CA LYS A 78 1.96 -5.62 7.37
C LYS A 78 0.65 -5.07 7.91
N THR A 79 0.13 -3.98 7.34
CA THR A 79 -1.17 -3.44 7.70
C THR A 79 -2.27 -4.45 7.43
N ALA A 80 -2.28 -5.09 6.26
CA ALA A 80 -3.23 -6.14 5.93
C ALA A 80 -3.13 -7.35 6.88
N ALA A 81 -1.91 -7.76 7.25
CA ALA A 81 -1.71 -8.85 8.20
C ALA A 81 -2.14 -8.48 9.64
N GLY A 82 -1.95 -7.21 10.03
CA GLY A 82 -2.39 -6.71 11.35
C GLY A 82 -3.90 -6.55 11.49
N MET A 83 -4.62 -6.41 10.37
CA MET A 83 -6.10 -6.34 10.34
C MET A 83 -6.77 -7.73 10.32
N ASP A 84 -6.00 -8.80 10.17
CA ASP A 84 -6.51 -10.18 10.13
C ASP A 84 -6.87 -10.67 11.55
N THR A 85 -7.89 -10.02 12.14
CA THR A 85 -8.36 -10.25 13.50
C THR A 85 -9.76 -10.89 13.54
N GLY A 86 -10.18 -11.52 12.46
CA GLY A 86 -11.50 -12.16 12.36
C GLY A 86 -11.75 -13.15 13.52
N SER A 87 -10.73 -13.87 13.98
CA SER A 87 -10.82 -14.77 15.14
C SER A 87 -11.12 -14.03 16.44
N SER A 88 -10.46 -12.90 16.72
CA SER A 88 -10.67 -12.13 17.95
C SER A 88 -12.05 -11.47 18.00
N LEU A 89 -12.59 -11.05 16.87
CA LEU A 89 -13.93 -10.49 16.79
C LEU A 89 -15.00 -11.57 16.98
N SER A 90 -14.81 -12.75 16.40
CA SER A 90 -15.68 -13.91 16.61
C SER A 90 -15.72 -14.32 18.08
N GLU A 91 -14.59 -14.40 18.75
CA GLU A 91 -14.49 -14.69 20.19
C GLU A 91 -15.20 -13.62 21.03
N GLN A 92 -15.12 -12.34 20.67
CA GLN A 92 -15.83 -11.26 21.35
C GLN A 92 -17.34 -11.38 21.20
N VAL A 93 -17.82 -11.69 19.98
CA VAL A 93 -19.25 -11.90 19.70
C VAL A 93 -19.79 -13.09 20.50
N GLU A 94 -19.05 -14.21 20.54
CA GLU A 94 -19.42 -15.39 21.35
C GLU A 94 -19.45 -15.07 22.84
N ALA A 95 -18.48 -14.34 23.37
CA ALA A 95 -18.43 -13.94 24.77
C ALA A 95 -19.60 -13.02 25.15
N GLN A 96 -19.95 -12.06 24.28
CA GLN A 96 -21.12 -11.18 24.48
C GLN A 96 -22.43 -11.97 24.40
N GLY A 97 -22.56 -12.91 23.46
CA GLY A 97 -23.70 -13.80 23.33
C GLY A 97 -23.93 -14.61 24.60
N GLY A 98 -22.87 -15.24 25.10
CA GLY A 98 -22.95 -16.01 26.36
C GLY A 98 -23.32 -15.16 27.58
N ALA A 99 -22.86 -13.89 27.64
CA ALA A 99 -23.27 -12.99 28.72
C ALA A 99 -24.76 -12.60 28.64
N LEU A 100 -25.28 -12.37 27.41
CA LEU A 100 -26.71 -12.10 27.21
C LEU A 100 -27.57 -13.32 27.54
N GLU A 101 -27.18 -14.51 27.12
CA GLU A 101 -27.88 -15.76 27.46
C GLU A 101 -27.97 -15.98 28.98
N LEU A 102 -26.88 -15.68 29.71
CA LEU A 102 -26.89 -15.78 31.17
C LEU A 102 -27.89 -14.80 31.79
N GLN A 103 -27.98 -13.56 31.30
CA GLN A 103 -28.96 -12.57 31.77
C GLN A 103 -30.37 -12.98 31.43
N ILE A 104 -30.63 -13.47 30.23
CA ILE A 104 -31.97 -13.99 29.82
C ILE A 104 -32.41 -15.09 30.77
N LYS A 105 -31.52 -16.03 31.12
CA LYS A 105 -31.81 -17.11 32.07
C LYS A 105 -32.14 -16.57 33.46
N GLN A 106 -31.46 -15.55 33.94
CA GLN A 106 -31.76 -14.91 35.22
C GLN A 106 -33.19 -14.27 35.22
N TYR A 107 -33.56 -13.58 34.13
CA TYR A 107 -34.89 -13.05 33.99
C TYR A 107 -35.97 -14.14 33.93
N GLN A 108 -35.70 -15.23 33.22
CA GLN A 108 -36.60 -16.39 33.18
C GLN A 108 -36.84 -16.99 34.56
N GLU A 109 -35.78 -17.13 35.38
CA GLU A 109 -35.86 -17.62 36.76
C GLU A 109 -36.67 -16.64 37.63
N MET A 110 -36.51 -15.32 37.46
CA MET A 110 -37.31 -14.33 38.21
C MET A 110 -38.76 -14.36 37.81
N ILE A 111 -39.08 -14.50 36.53
CA ILE A 111 -40.44 -14.64 36.00
C ILE A 111 -41.10 -15.89 36.58
N GLY A 112 -40.40 -17.03 36.58
CA GLY A 112 -40.89 -18.30 37.19
C GLY A 112 -41.25 -18.16 38.67
N LYS A 113 -40.39 -17.52 39.47
CA LYS A 113 -40.66 -17.24 40.88
C LYS A 113 -41.86 -16.31 41.07
N MET A 114 -42.10 -15.36 40.18
CA MET A 114 -43.27 -14.53 40.23
C MET A 114 -44.57 -15.30 39.86
N GLU A 115 -44.51 -16.20 38.90
CA GLU A 115 -45.59 -17.07 38.52
C GLU A 115 -45.98 -17.98 39.72
N GLU A 116 -45.02 -18.61 40.39
CA GLU A 116 -45.22 -19.40 41.58
C GLU A 116 -45.89 -18.57 42.72
N ALA A 117 -45.42 -17.31 42.89
CA ALA A 117 -46.01 -16.42 43.89
C ALA A 117 -47.47 -16.00 43.54
N MET A 118 -47.75 -15.80 42.27
CA MET A 118 -49.10 -15.47 41.78
C MET A 118 -50.06 -16.65 41.91
N GLU A 119 -49.61 -17.88 41.72
CA GLU A 119 -50.40 -19.11 41.91
C GLU A 119 -50.88 -19.28 43.36
N GLN A 120 -50.15 -18.77 44.35
CA GLN A 120 -50.51 -18.84 45.77
C GLN A 120 -51.52 -17.77 46.16
N ILE A 121 -51.86 -16.82 45.30
CA ILE A 121 -52.83 -15.76 45.55
C ILE A 121 -54.20 -16.25 45.10
N ALA A 122 -55.12 -16.51 46.03
CA ALA A 122 -56.46 -17.03 45.76
C ALA A 122 -57.36 -16.01 45.05
N ASP A 123 -57.20 -14.72 45.37
CA ASP A 123 -57.98 -13.64 44.77
C ASP A 123 -57.18 -12.95 43.65
N LYS A 124 -57.55 -13.27 42.38
CA LYS A 124 -56.93 -12.71 41.17
C LYS A 124 -57.30 -11.26 40.87
N GLU A 125 -58.33 -10.73 41.55
CA GLU A 125 -58.73 -9.33 41.45
C GLU A 125 -58.02 -8.42 42.47
N SER A 126 -57.29 -9.00 43.41
CA SER A 126 -56.58 -8.27 44.45
C SER A 126 -55.50 -7.33 43.89
N ASP A 127 -55.27 -6.20 44.55
CA ASP A 127 -54.22 -5.26 44.15
C ASP A 127 -52.82 -5.91 44.20
N LEU A 128 -52.64 -6.91 45.08
CA LEU A 128 -51.42 -7.68 45.16
C LEU A 128 -51.19 -8.52 43.89
N TYR A 129 -52.19 -9.22 43.40
CA TYR A 129 -52.11 -10.01 42.17
C TYR A 129 -51.78 -9.10 40.97
N LYS A 130 -52.51 -7.97 40.82
CA LYS A 130 -52.27 -6.98 39.76
C LYS A 130 -50.86 -6.37 39.81
N THR A 131 -50.32 -6.19 41.00
CA THR A 131 -48.93 -5.71 41.17
C THR A 131 -47.90 -6.74 40.68
N TYR A 132 -48.06 -8.00 41.03
CA TYR A 132 -47.19 -9.07 40.54
C TYR A 132 -47.32 -9.27 39.04
N GLU A 133 -48.52 -9.19 38.49
CA GLU A 133 -48.73 -9.26 37.04
C GLU A 133 -48.04 -8.14 36.29
N ALA A 134 -48.15 -6.90 36.79
CA ALA A 134 -47.42 -5.75 36.20
C ALA A 134 -45.89 -5.90 36.25
N GLN A 135 -45.35 -6.40 37.38
CA GLN A 135 -43.93 -6.68 37.54
C GLN A 135 -43.48 -7.81 36.63
N LYS A 136 -44.22 -8.91 36.54
CA LYS A 136 -43.96 -10.02 35.63
C LYS A 136 -43.86 -9.50 34.18
N LYS A 137 -44.86 -8.73 33.73
CA LYS A 137 -44.86 -8.15 32.39
C LYS A 137 -43.64 -7.25 32.09
N LEU A 138 -43.19 -6.50 33.11
CA LEU A 138 -41.98 -5.70 32.97
C LEU A 138 -40.74 -6.61 32.77
N LEU A 139 -40.58 -7.67 33.53
CA LEU A 139 -39.49 -8.64 33.40
C LEU A 139 -39.52 -9.39 32.07
N GLU A 140 -40.71 -9.76 31.59
CA GLU A 140 -40.93 -10.36 30.27
C GLU A 140 -40.45 -9.41 29.16
N ASN A 141 -40.84 -8.13 29.19
CA ASN A 141 -40.36 -7.14 28.23
C ASN A 141 -38.87 -6.96 28.24
N GLN A 142 -38.23 -6.98 29.42
CA GLN A 142 -36.78 -6.89 29.55
C GLN A 142 -36.09 -8.14 28.98
N ARG A 143 -36.60 -9.35 29.30
CA ARG A 143 -36.09 -10.61 28.72
C ARG A 143 -36.22 -10.59 27.19
N ASP A 144 -37.33 -10.20 26.64
CA ASP A 144 -37.60 -10.18 25.20
C ASP A 144 -36.68 -9.18 24.48
N SER A 145 -36.43 -8.04 25.09
CA SER A 145 -35.43 -7.07 24.58
C SER A 145 -34.01 -7.63 24.56
N LEU A 146 -33.61 -8.38 25.61
CA LEU A 146 -32.31 -9.04 25.65
C LEU A 146 -32.25 -10.18 24.64
N GLN A 147 -33.32 -10.95 24.47
CA GLN A 147 -33.43 -12.00 23.46
C GLN A 147 -33.25 -11.44 22.06
N GLN A 148 -33.95 -10.36 21.71
CA GLN A 148 -33.78 -9.68 20.42
C GLN A 148 -32.33 -9.19 20.20
N SER A 149 -31.71 -8.70 21.26
CA SER A 149 -30.30 -8.29 21.20
C SER A 149 -29.35 -9.49 20.96
N ALA A 150 -29.61 -10.62 21.65
CA ALA A 150 -28.83 -11.85 21.48
C ALA A 150 -29.01 -12.43 20.07
N ASP A 151 -30.23 -12.44 19.53
CA ASP A 151 -30.54 -12.96 18.19
C ASP A 151 -29.87 -12.12 17.07
N SER A 152 -29.77 -10.80 17.28
CA SER A 152 -29.15 -9.90 16.29
C SER A 152 -27.62 -9.87 16.33
N LEU A 153 -27.01 -10.26 17.46
CA LEU A 153 -25.57 -10.17 17.67
C LEU A 153 -24.72 -11.03 16.69
N PRO A 154 -25.08 -12.29 16.40
CA PRO A 154 -24.33 -13.10 15.44
C PRO A 154 -24.37 -12.53 14.02
N VAL A 155 -25.50 -11.97 13.60
CA VAL A 155 -25.65 -11.36 12.27
C VAL A 155 -24.78 -10.11 12.13
N GLN A 156 -24.78 -9.25 13.15
CA GLN A 156 -23.93 -8.05 13.19
C GLN A 156 -22.45 -8.42 13.25
N GLY A 157 -22.10 -9.45 14.01
CA GLY A 157 -20.73 -9.97 14.11
C GLY A 157 -20.24 -10.53 12.77
N ALA A 158 -21.04 -11.35 12.10
CA ALA A 158 -20.72 -11.90 10.79
C ALA A 158 -20.51 -10.80 9.73
N ALA A 159 -21.38 -9.79 9.70
CA ALA A 159 -21.24 -8.65 8.80
C ALA A 159 -19.95 -7.85 9.07
N ALA A 160 -19.57 -7.66 10.35
CA ALA A 160 -18.35 -6.98 10.71
C ALA A 160 -17.09 -7.79 10.30
N VAL A 161 -17.09 -9.12 10.48
CA VAL A 161 -16.02 -10.00 10.02
C VAL A 161 -15.87 -9.91 8.50
N MET A 162 -16.96 -10.01 7.75
CA MET A 162 -16.92 -9.88 6.27
C MET A 162 -16.35 -8.53 5.81
N GLN A 163 -16.67 -7.43 6.51
CA GLN A 163 -16.11 -6.11 6.20
C GLN A 163 -14.59 -6.05 6.43
N ILE A 164 -14.11 -6.68 7.51
CA ILE A 164 -12.66 -6.76 7.79
C ILE A 164 -11.97 -7.61 6.74
N GLU A 165 -12.51 -8.77 6.41
CA GLU A 165 -11.95 -9.65 5.36
C GLU A 165 -11.88 -8.94 4.01
N ASP A 166 -12.93 -8.22 3.63
CA ASP A 166 -12.93 -7.41 2.40
C ASP A 166 -11.86 -6.31 2.45
N ALA A 167 -11.70 -5.63 3.57
CA ALA A 167 -10.67 -4.60 3.75
C ALA A 167 -9.25 -5.18 3.67
N VAL A 168 -9.00 -6.32 4.30
CA VAL A 168 -7.73 -7.05 4.24
C VAL A 168 -7.43 -7.46 2.79
N TYR A 169 -8.43 -8.02 2.11
CA TYR A 169 -8.28 -8.42 0.71
C TYR A 169 -7.98 -7.23 -0.21
N GLN A 170 -8.67 -6.09 0.00
CA GLN A 170 -8.38 -4.85 -0.73
C GLN A 170 -6.96 -4.35 -0.50
N LEU A 171 -6.47 -4.35 0.73
CA LEU A 171 -5.11 -3.94 1.06
C LEU A 171 -4.06 -4.85 0.43
N ARG A 172 -4.28 -6.17 0.41
CA ARG A 172 -3.40 -7.13 -0.27
C ARG A 172 -3.34 -6.83 -1.77
N LYS A 173 -4.49 -6.65 -2.42
CA LYS A 173 -4.56 -6.28 -3.85
C LYS A 173 -3.93 -4.93 -4.15
N GLN A 174 -4.09 -3.96 -3.26
CA GLN A 174 -3.42 -2.67 -3.37
C GLN A 174 -1.90 -2.80 -3.23
N ALA A 175 -1.41 -3.62 -2.30
CA ALA A 175 0.02 -3.88 -2.15
C ALA A 175 0.63 -4.52 -3.41
N ASP A 176 -0.08 -5.48 -4.03
CA ASP A 176 0.35 -6.10 -5.28
C ASP A 176 0.39 -5.08 -6.41
N ASN A 177 -0.65 -4.25 -6.57
CA ASN A 177 -0.67 -3.19 -7.59
C ASN A 177 0.46 -2.16 -7.40
N VAL A 178 0.76 -1.77 -6.16
CA VAL A 178 1.88 -0.87 -5.84
C VAL A 178 3.22 -1.55 -6.16
N ALA A 179 3.35 -2.84 -5.85
CA ALA A 179 4.55 -3.62 -6.18
C ALA A 179 4.78 -3.67 -7.70
N ASP A 180 3.72 -3.91 -8.49
CA ASP A 180 3.79 -3.94 -9.96
C ASP A 180 4.20 -2.58 -10.55
N GLN A 181 3.59 -1.48 -10.07
CA GLN A 181 3.93 -0.13 -10.52
C GLN A 181 5.38 0.25 -10.18
N LEU A 182 5.83 -0.04 -8.97
CA LEU A 182 7.20 0.20 -8.53
C LEU A 182 8.19 -0.68 -9.29
N THR A 183 7.84 -1.94 -9.56
CA THR A 183 8.65 -2.86 -10.38
C THR A 183 8.83 -2.31 -11.78
N MET A 184 7.76 -1.85 -12.43
CA MET A 184 7.85 -1.25 -13.77
C MET A 184 8.73 0.00 -13.78
N ALA A 185 8.58 0.88 -12.79
CA ALA A 185 9.42 2.07 -12.63
C ALA A 185 10.89 1.70 -12.39
N ALA A 186 11.17 0.74 -11.52
CA ALA A 186 12.51 0.27 -11.21
C ALA A 186 13.20 -0.41 -12.41
N GLN A 187 12.47 -1.23 -13.18
CA GLN A 187 12.96 -1.82 -14.41
C GLN A 187 13.28 -0.75 -15.47
N THR A 188 12.44 0.29 -15.59
CA THR A 188 12.69 1.42 -16.49
C THR A 188 13.94 2.19 -16.08
N LEU A 189 14.16 2.42 -14.78
CA LEU A 189 15.41 3.02 -14.28
C LEU A 189 16.63 2.15 -14.60
N LEU A 190 16.53 0.84 -14.41
CA LEU A 190 17.63 -0.09 -14.72
C LEU A 190 18.02 -0.03 -16.20
N ILE A 191 17.03 0.00 -17.10
CA ILE A 191 17.26 0.14 -18.55
C ILE A 191 17.89 1.52 -18.86
N SER A 192 17.44 2.58 -18.20
CA SER A 192 17.98 3.94 -18.36
C SER A 192 19.45 4.01 -17.93
N ILE A 193 19.81 3.39 -16.81
CA ILE A 193 21.21 3.27 -16.36
C ILE A 193 22.05 2.55 -17.41
N GLN A 194 21.55 1.46 -17.99
CA GLN A 194 22.25 0.72 -19.05
C GLN A 194 22.50 1.60 -20.28
N ASN A 195 21.50 2.38 -20.69
CA ASN A 195 21.63 3.31 -21.84
C ASN A 195 22.64 4.42 -21.56
N LEU A 196 22.69 4.95 -20.32
CA LEU A 196 23.71 5.92 -19.91
C LEU A 196 25.11 5.32 -19.95
N GLN A 197 25.29 4.08 -19.48
CA GLN A 197 26.56 3.36 -19.55
C GLN A 197 27.03 3.17 -20.99
N TYR A 198 26.14 2.81 -21.92
CA TYR A 198 26.49 2.72 -23.34
C TYR A 198 26.89 4.09 -23.92
N SER A 199 26.19 5.14 -23.54
CA SER A 199 26.49 6.51 -23.96
C SER A 199 27.85 6.95 -23.41
N GLN A 200 28.13 6.66 -22.14
CA GLN A 200 29.44 6.92 -21.53
C GLN A 200 30.58 6.18 -22.26
N GLN A 201 30.42 4.89 -22.51
CA GLN A 201 31.43 4.09 -23.27
C GLN A 201 31.67 4.66 -24.68
N LYS A 202 30.63 5.19 -25.34
CA LYS A 202 30.77 5.86 -26.64
C LYS A 202 31.60 7.12 -26.53
N LEU A 203 31.33 7.97 -25.51
CA LEU A 203 32.09 9.20 -25.29
C LEU A 203 33.56 8.89 -24.87
N GLU A 204 33.79 7.86 -24.07
CA GLU A 204 35.15 7.41 -23.71
C GLU A 204 35.99 6.99 -24.92
N ARG A 205 35.36 6.28 -25.90
CA ARG A 205 36.03 5.94 -27.17
C ARG A 205 36.33 7.20 -28.00
N GLN A 206 35.44 8.19 -27.99
CA GLN A 206 35.68 9.48 -28.66
C GLN A 206 36.77 10.25 -27.95
N LEU A 207 36.84 10.27 -26.64
CA LEU A 207 37.90 10.90 -25.85
C LEU A 207 39.26 10.28 -26.18
N ALA A 208 39.36 8.96 -26.21
CA ALA A 208 40.60 8.27 -26.60
C ALA A 208 41.04 8.56 -28.04
N SER A 209 40.10 8.91 -28.94
CA SER A 209 40.41 9.37 -30.30
C SER A 209 40.91 10.81 -30.31
N LEU A 210 40.33 11.69 -29.48
CA LEU A 210 40.79 13.07 -29.33
C LEU A 210 42.17 13.16 -28.66
N ASP A 211 42.44 12.33 -27.65
CA ASP A 211 43.74 12.24 -27.01
C ASP A 211 44.84 11.91 -28.05
N ARG A 212 44.60 10.90 -28.90
CA ARG A 212 45.52 10.58 -30.01
C ARG A 212 45.68 11.74 -31.02
N SER A 213 44.58 12.44 -31.33
CA SER A 213 44.61 13.62 -32.21
C SER A 213 45.42 14.76 -31.57
N LEU A 214 45.32 14.92 -30.25
CA LEU A 214 46.05 15.90 -29.47
C LEU A 214 47.56 15.65 -29.55
N ASP A 215 48.01 14.38 -29.36
CA ASP A 215 49.41 13.99 -29.46
C ASP A 215 50.01 14.30 -30.85
N VAL A 216 49.22 14.02 -31.90
CA VAL A 216 49.63 14.35 -33.28
C VAL A 216 49.71 15.87 -33.49
N THR A 217 48.72 16.62 -33.00
CA THR A 217 48.67 18.08 -33.13
C THR A 217 49.84 18.75 -32.36
N GLU A 218 50.20 18.21 -31.19
CA GLU A 218 51.32 18.67 -30.38
C GLU A 218 52.65 18.46 -31.12
N THR A 219 52.82 17.31 -31.76
CA THR A 219 53.99 17.03 -32.61
C THR A 219 54.03 18.01 -33.80
N GLN A 220 52.90 18.27 -34.46
CA GLN A 220 52.82 19.24 -35.57
C GLN A 220 53.08 20.67 -35.11
N LEU A 221 52.64 21.07 -33.94
CA LEU A 221 52.93 22.37 -33.35
C LEU A 221 54.44 22.52 -33.09
N SER A 222 55.13 21.52 -32.56
CA SER A 222 56.56 21.53 -32.34
C SER A 222 57.39 21.68 -33.62
N LEU A 223 56.82 21.21 -34.74
CA LEU A 223 57.38 21.36 -36.08
C LEU A 223 56.98 22.64 -36.77
N GLY A 224 56.13 23.49 -36.13
CA GLY A 224 55.66 24.72 -36.70
C GLY A 224 54.58 24.53 -37.80
N LEU A 225 54.00 23.34 -37.92
CA LEU A 225 53.00 23.00 -38.97
C LEU A 225 51.56 23.42 -38.65
N VAL A 226 51.27 23.62 -37.37
CA VAL A 226 49.95 24.09 -36.87
C VAL A 226 50.16 25.24 -35.90
N SER A 227 49.10 26.04 -35.69
CA SER A 227 49.11 27.16 -34.75
C SER A 227 48.74 26.74 -33.34
N GLN A 228 49.16 27.50 -32.32
CA GLN A 228 48.74 27.33 -30.93
C GLN A 228 47.20 27.35 -30.82
N TYR A 229 46.49 28.20 -31.60
CA TYR A 229 45.04 28.24 -31.59
C TYR A 229 44.40 26.93 -32.02
N GLN A 230 44.96 26.24 -33.01
CA GLN A 230 44.49 24.90 -33.43
C GLN A 230 44.67 23.89 -32.34
N MET A 231 45.83 23.87 -31.67
CA MET A 231 46.12 23.02 -30.53
C MET A 231 45.10 23.27 -29.39
N ASP A 232 44.88 24.52 -29.01
CA ASP A 232 43.96 24.87 -27.91
C ASP A 232 42.50 24.52 -28.27
N THR A 233 42.13 24.56 -29.55
CA THR A 233 40.82 24.11 -30.01
C THR A 233 40.61 22.61 -29.74
N VAL A 234 41.57 21.77 -30.08
CA VAL A 234 41.48 20.31 -29.85
C VAL A 234 41.48 20.01 -28.34
N ARG A 235 42.31 20.72 -27.57
CA ARG A 235 42.33 20.60 -26.11
C ARG A 235 40.99 20.94 -25.48
N ASN A 236 40.41 22.05 -25.87
CA ASN A 236 39.06 22.46 -25.39
C ASN A 236 37.96 21.43 -25.74
N GLN A 237 38.01 20.86 -26.94
CA GLN A 237 37.05 19.79 -27.34
C GLN A 237 37.24 18.54 -26.46
N ARG A 238 38.46 18.14 -26.20
CA ARG A 238 38.80 17.01 -25.32
C ARG A 238 38.31 17.25 -23.90
N ASP A 239 38.52 18.45 -23.34
CA ASP A 239 38.15 18.79 -21.98
C ASP A 239 36.60 18.87 -21.81
N ASN A 240 35.89 19.43 -22.81
CA ASN A 240 34.43 19.43 -22.83
C ASN A 240 33.86 18.00 -22.87
N LEU A 241 34.52 17.09 -23.63
CA LEU A 241 34.07 15.70 -23.69
C LEU A 241 34.32 14.99 -22.37
N ALA A 242 35.45 15.23 -21.69
CA ALA A 242 35.77 14.68 -20.37
C ALA A 242 34.74 15.15 -19.33
N LEU A 243 34.35 16.43 -19.33
CA LEU A 243 33.26 16.96 -18.49
C LEU A 243 31.91 16.28 -18.78
N GLY A 244 31.63 16.03 -20.08
CA GLY A 244 30.42 15.31 -20.48
C GLY A 244 30.40 13.89 -19.91
N ILE A 245 31.50 13.17 -19.91
CA ILE A 245 31.64 11.82 -19.30
C ILE A 245 31.39 11.88 -17.79
N THR A 246 31.98 12.84 -17.09
CA THR A 246 31.82 13.02 -15.65
C THR A 246 30.35 13.30 -15.30
N ASN A 247 29.64 14.12 -16.09
CA ASN A 247 28.23 14.40 -15.90
C ASN A 247 27.37 13.15 -16.10
N LEU A 248 27.64 12.32 -17.11
CA LEU A 248 26.94 11.05 -17.32
C LEU A 248 27.18 10.07 -16.16
N GLN A 249 28.41 10.00 -15.65
CA GLN A 249 28.76 9.19 -14.50
C GLN A 249 27.94 9.58 -13.26
N THR A 250 27.85 10.88 -12.99
CA THR A 250 27.07 11.42 -11.88
C THR A 250 25.58 11.08 -12.04
N GLN A 251 25.01 11.27 -13.25
CA GLN A 251 23.62 10.89 -13.52
C GLN A 251 23.40 9.39 -13.34
N CYS A 252 24.30 8.55 -13.82
CA CYS A 252 24.24 7.10 -13.66
C CYS A 252 24.23 6.71 -12.17
N ASN A 253 25.10 7.29 -11.36
CA ASN A 253 25.17 7.03 -9.92
C ASN A 253 23.90 7.49 -9.19
N ASN A 254 23.34 8.65 -9.54
CA ASN A 254 22.09 9.16 -8.97
C ASN A 254 20.90 8.22 -9.27
N LEU A 255 20.79 7.75 -10.51
CA LEU A 255 19.74 6.78 -10.87
C LEU A 255 19.97 5.43 -10.17
N ALA A 256 21.23 4.97 -10.05
CA ALA A 256 21.59 3.73 -9.38
C ALA A 256 21.26 3.77 -7.87
N SER A 257 21.48 4.92 -7.21
CA SER A 257 21.06 5.15 -5.82
C SER A 257 19.54 5.16 -5.67
N SER A 258 18.82 5.85 -6.58
CA SER A 258 17.37 5.88 -6.58
C SER A 258 16.79 4.47 -6.76
N LEU A 259 17.35 3.69 -7.66
CA LEU A 259 16.96 2.30 -7.88
C LEU A 259 17.25 1.43 -6.64
N ALA A 260 18.37 1.66 -5.95
CA ALA A 260 18.69 0.95 -4.71
C ALA A 260 17.64 1.19 -3.63
N LEU A 261 17.22 2.44 -3.44
CA LEU A 261 16.14 2.78 -2.49
C LEU A 261 14.80 2.12 -2.87
N MET A 262 14.45 2.09 -4.16
CA MET A 262 13.24 1.39 -4.62
C MET A 262 13.30 -0.12 -4.35
N CYS A 263 14.48 -0.72 -4.45
CA CYS A 263 14.72 -2.13 -4.10
C CYS A 263 14.83 -2.39 -2.59
N GLY A 264 14.67 -1.36 -1.74
CA GLY A 264 14.77 -1.48 -0.28
C GLY A 264 16.19 -1.64 0.27
N TYR A 265 17.20 -1.18 -0.46
CA TYR A 265 18.59 -1.13 0.01
C TYR A 265 18.90 0.22 0.66
N ASP A 266 19.92 0.21 1.51
CA ASP A 266 20.40 1.42 2.22
C ASP A 266 21.03 2.46 1.28
N ALA A 267 21.11 3.72 1.74
CA ALA A 267 21.63 4.90 1.03
C ALA A 267 23.12 4.61 0.72
N GLY A 268 23.93 4.12 0.60
CA GLY A 268 25.31 3.79 0.20
C GLY A 268 25.38 2.65 -0.81
N THR A 269 24.23 2.14 -1.25
CA THR A 269 24.18 1.07 -2.24
C THR A 269 23.87 1.65 -3.63
N LEU A 270 24.63 1.19 -4.64
CA LEU A 270 24.37 1.46 -6.05
C LEU A 270 23.90 0.16 -6.73
N VAL A 271 22.72 0.20 -7.31
CA VAL A 271 22.22 -0.92 -8.12
C VAL A 271 22.55 -0.66 -9.59
N MET A 272 23.40 -1.49 -10.14
CA MET A 272 23.84 -1.42 -11.54
C MET A 272 23.24 -2.58 -12.34
N PRO A 273 22.98 -2.39 -13.64
CA PRO A 273 22.49 -3.46 -14.49
C PRO A 273 23.52 -4.58 -14.65
N ALA A 274 23.04 -5.82 -14.46
CA ALA A 274 23.74 -6.98 -14.95
C ALA A 274 23.57 -7.07 -16.48
N ALA A 275 24.36 -7.88 -17.15
CA ALA A 275 24.18 -8.10 -18.58
C ALA A 275 22.77 -8.61 -18.89
N PHE A 276 22.03 -7.88 -19.75
CA PHE A 276 20.72 -8.31 -20.20
C PHE A 276 20.86 -9.44 -21.22
N ALA A 277 20.02 -10.45 -21.09
CA ALA A 277 19.90 -11.47 -22.12
C ALA A 277 19.40 -10.84 -23.42
N ALA A 278 20.00 -11.21 -24.53
CA ALA A 278 19.53 -10.78 -25.84
C ALA A 278 18.15 -11.35 -26.10
N VAL A 279 17.21 -10.50 -26.55
CA VAL A 279 15.89 -10.93 -27.00
C VAL A 279 16.08 -11.72 -28.29
N THR A 280 15.61 -12.96 -28.32
CA THR A 280 15.71 -13.84 -29.48
C THR A 280 14.45 -13.77 -30.35
N GLU A 281 14.56 -14.20 -31.61
CA GLU A 281 13.39 -14.31 -32.49
C GLU A 281 12.33 -15.28 -31.93
N LYS A 282 12.77 -16.29 -31.16
CA LYS A 282 11.85 -17.20 -30.47
C LYS A 282 11.04 -16.49 -29.40
N ASP A 283 11.65 -15.57 -28.64
CA ASP A 283 10.95 -14.80 -27.62
C ASP A 283 9.90 -13.88 -28.26
N LEU A 284 10.24 -13.24 -29.38
CA LEU A 284 9.29 -12.40 -30.13
C LEU A 284 8.11 -13.21 -30.69
N LYS A 285 8.37 -14.42 -31.22
CA LYS A 285 7.31 -15.30 -31.72
C LYS A 285 6.42 -15.90 -30.62
N ALA A 286 6.91 -15.96 -29.38
CA ALA A 286 6.16 -16.43 -28.23
C ALA A 286 5.18 -15.37 -27.67
N MET A 287 5.33 -14.10 -28.07
CA MET A 287 4.41 -13.02 -27.66
C MET A 287 3.06 -13.19 -28.37
N SER A 288 1.98 -13.22 -27.63
CA SER A 288 0.61 -13.27 -28.13
C SER A 288 -0.20 -12.14 -27.54
N TYR A 289 -0.64 -11.22 -28.38
CA TYR A 289 -1.46 -10.08 -27.95
C TYR A 289 -2.74 -10.53 -27.24
N GLU A 290 -3.41 -11.54 -27.77
CA GLU A 290 -4.68 -12.06 -27.23
C GLU A 290 -4.47 -12.67 -25.84
N ALA A 291 -3.44 -13.50 -25.67
CA ALA A 291 -3.12 -14.13 -24.38
C ALA A 291 -2.68 -13.07 -23.34
N ASP A 292 -1.83 -12.13 -23.74
CA ASP A 292 -1.34 -11.06 -22.88
C ASP A 292 -2.49 -10.11 -22.49
N LEU A 293 -3.44 -9.84 -23.41
CA LEU A 293 -4.63 -9.04 -23.13
C LEU A 293 -5.54 -9.73 -22.12
N GLU A 294 -5.83 -11.03 -22.31
CA GLU A 294 -6.66 -11.80 -21.40
C GLU A 294 -6.06 -11.84 -20.00
N GLU A 295 -4.76 -12.10 -19.89
CA GLU A 295 -4.04 -12.09 -18.61
C GLU A 295 -4.05 -10.70 -17.96
N THR A 296 -3.83 -9.65 -18.74
CA THR A 296 -3.87 -8.26 -18.25
C THR A 296 -5.26 -7.90 -17.71
N LEU A 297 -6.33 -8.26 -18.45
CA LEU A 297 -7.70 -7.99 -17.99
C LEU A 297 -8.06 -8.78 -16.73
N LYS A 298 -7.58 -10.02 -16.60
CA LYS A 298 -7.79 -10.86 -15.42
C LYS A 298 -7.06 -10.30 -14.18
N ASN A 299 -5.85 -9.80 -14.36
CA ASN A 299 -4.97 -9.33 -13.28
C ASN A 299 -5.10 -7.82 -13.01
N SER A 300 -5.85 -7.08 -13.84
CA SER A 300 -6.01 -5.63 -13.69
C SER A 300 -6.64 -5.25 -12.37
N PHE A 301 -5.92 -4.48 -11.56
CA PHE A 301 -6.40 -3.93 -10.29
C PHE A 301 -7.66 -3.07 -10.47
N SER A 302 -7.69 -2.23 -11.50
CA SER A 302 -8.84 -1.36 -11.79
C SER A 302 -10.11 -2.13 -12.11
N ILE A 303 -10.00 -3.22 -12.89
CA ILE A 303 -11.14 -4.11 -13.20
C ILE A 303 -11.59 -4.83 -11.95
N TRP A 304 -10.65 -5.36 -11.17
CA TRP A 304 -10.96 -5.99 -9.90
C TRP A 304 -11.69 -5.02 -8.97
N GLN A 305 -11.20 -3.78 -8.81
CA GLN A 305 -11.82 -2.76 -7.97
C GLN A 305 -13.28 -2.47 -8.37
N LYS A 306 -13.54 -2.32 -9.68
CA LYS A 306 -14.89 -2.11 -10.20
C LYS A 306 -15.83 -3.30 -9.91
N ARG A 307 -15.33 -4.52 -10.12
CA ARG A 307 -16.09 -5.74 -9.80
C ARG A 307 -16.38 -5.85 -8.31
N ASN A 308 -15.42 -5.53 -7.45
CA ASN A 308 -15.61 -5.55 -6.00
C ASN A 308 -16.64 -4.51 -5.54
N THR A 309 -16.58 -3.28 -6.07
CA THR A 309 -17.59 -2.24 -5.80
C THR A 309 -18.99 -2.68 -6.24
N LEU A 310 -19.11 -3.32 -7.40
CA LEU A 310 -20.37 -3.84 -7.89
C LEU A 310 -20.92 -4.95 -6.97
N ARG A 311 -20.07 -5.89 -6.55
CA ARG A 311 -20.43 -6.96 -5.61
C ARG A 311 -20.91 -6.40 -4.27
N GLN A 312 -20.22 -5.40 -3.72
CA GLN A 312 -20.63 -4.75 -2.47
C GLN A 312 -21.98 -4.04 -2.61
N ALA A 313 -22.20 -3.35 -3.73
CA ALA A 313 -23.49 -2.71 -4.00
C ALA A 313 -24.63 -3.75 -4.16
N GLN A 314 -24.34 -4.89 -4.77
CA GLN A 314 -25.29 -6.00 -4.91
C GLN A 314 -25.65 -6.61 -3.55
N ASN A 315 -24.67 -6.87 -2.69
CA ASN A 315 -24.92 -7.39 -1.34
C ASN A 315 -25.82 -6.43 -0.53
N VAL A 316 -25.53 -5.12 -0.57
CA VAL A 316 -26.37 -4.09 0.10
C VAL A 316 -27.79 -4.08 -0.45
N TYR A 317 -27.96 -4.26 -1.77
CA TYR A 317 -29.29 -4.31 -2.39
C TYR A 317 -30.05 -5.57 -1.96
N ASP A 318 -29.42 -6.74 -1.97
CA ASP A 318 -30.02 -8.01 -1.59
C ASP A 318 -30.43 -7.99 -0.11
N ASP A 319 -29.55 -7.49 0.79
CA ASP A 319 -29.87 -7.33 2.22
C ASP A 319 -31.05 -6.36 2.45
N SER A 320 -31.14 -5.27 1.66
CA SER A 320 -32.25 -4.31 1.77
C SER A 320 -33.56 -4.89 1.27
N TYR A 321 -33.51 -5.77 0.28
CA TYR A 321 -34.71 -6.44 -0.25
C TYR A 321 -35.24 -7.48 0.74
N ASP A 322 -34.38 -8.29 1.32
CA ASP A 322 -34.78 -9.28 2.32
C ASP A 322 -35.36 -8.65 3.58
N SER A 323 -34.80 -7.53 4.04
CA SER A 323 -35.37 -6.80 5.20
C SER A 323 -36.75 -6.17 4.94
N SER A 324 -37.09 -5.86 3.68
CA SER A 324 -38.39 -5.27 3.30
C SER A 324 -39.52 -6.31 3.17
N VAL A 325 -39.16 -7.60 3.03
CA VAL A 325 -40.16 -8.68 2.91
C VAL A 325 -40.66 -9.15 4.26
N TYR A 326 -39.93 -8.87 5.36
CA TYR A 326 -40.28 -9.27 6.72
C TYR A 326 -40.82 -8.10 7.61
N ALA A 327 -41.02 -6.92 7.07
CA ALA A 327 -41.64 -5.77 7.73
C ALA A 327 -43.09 -5.65 7.34
#